data_7b149101ae36b3c57e6f8f1228af3e3a
#
_entry.id   7b149101ae36b3c57e6f8f1228af3e3a
#
_cell.length_a   1.000
_cell.length_b   1.000
_cell.length_c   1.000
_cell.angle_alpha   90.00
_cell.angle_beta   90.00
_cell.angle_gamma   90.00
#
_symmetry.space_group_name_H-M   'P 1'
#
loop_
_entity.id
_entity.type
_entity.pdbx_description
1 polymer ?
#
loop_
_entity_poly.entity_id
_entity_poly.type
_entity_poly.pdbx_seq_one_letter_code
_entity_poly.pdbx_strand_id
1 'polypeptide(L)'
;MPPDKKKAAEWTGRAADAGLADAQVEYGVMLFKGQGVAADEARAAKLFRLSAEQGNAVAQNRLARLYANGVAVKADPVLAAKWHLLARADGVSDFSLDIVLSKLTPEERAKAEEAAENWRSQRLSE
;
A
#
# COMPACT_ATOMS: atom_id res chain seq x y z
N MET A 1 -26.15 -5.43 18.08
CA MET A 1 -26.07 -4.04 17.58
C MET A 1 -25.12 -3.96 16.41
N PRO A 2 -25.48 -3.25 15.34
CA PRO A 2 -24.53 -3.04 14.27
C PRO A 2 -23.33 -2.25 14.77
N PRO A 3 -22.12 -2.53 14.27
CA PRO A 3 -20.94 -1.78 14.70
C PRO A 3 -21.08 -0.30 14.33
N ASP A 4 -20.66 0.57 15.24
CA ASP A 4 -20.62 2.00 14.99
C ASP A 4 -19.38 2.32 14.17
N LYS A 5 -19.57 2.52 12.88
CA LYS A 5 -18.48 2.79 11.93
C LYS A 5 -17.73 4.07 12.25
N LYS A 6 -18.45 5.08 12.76
CA LYS A 6 -17.82 6.35 13.15
C LYS A 6 -16.85 6.18 14.31
N LYS A 7 -17.26 5.45 15.35
CA LYS A 7 -16.39 5.15 16.50
C LYS A 7 -15.20 4.29 16.08
N ALA A 8 -15.43 3.28 15.23
CA ALA A 8 -14.37 2.45 14.70
C ALA A 8 -13.33 3.30 13.96
N ALA A 9 -13.79 4.25 13.13
CA ALA A 9 -12.90 5.16 12.41
C ALA A 9 -12.12 6.07 13.38
N GLU A 10 -12.75 6.57 14.43
CA GLU A 10 -12.06 7.39 15.42
C GLU A 10 -10.93 6.64 16.12
N TRP A 11 -11.19 5.41 16.58
CA TRP A 11 -10.17 4.59 17.25
C TRP A 11 -9.06 4.17 16.29
N THR A 12 -9.43 3.72 15.09
CA THR A 12 -8.45 3.32 14.07
C THR A 12 -7.60 4.51 13.65
N GLY A 13 -8.21 5.69 13.51
CA GLY A 13 -7.51 6.92 13.16
C GLY A 13 -6.48 7.32 14.22
N ARG A 14 -6.84 7.19 15.52
CA ARG A 14 -5.90 7.46 16.61
C ARG A 14 -4.71 6.51 16.60
N ALA A 15 -4.98 5.23 16.38
CA ALA A 15 -3.91 4.23 16.29
C ALA A 15 -3.01 4.48 15.07
N ALA A 16 -3.60 4.88 13.95
CA ALA A 16 -2.85 5.25 12.74
C ALA A 16 -1.95 6.47 13.01
N ASP A 17 -2.48 7.48 13.69
CA ASP A 17 -1.73 8.69 14.07
C ASP A 17 -0.57 8.36 15.02
N ALA A 18 -0.74 7.32 15.83
CA ALA A 18 0.31 6.82 16.72
C ALA A 18 1.40 6.04 15.97
N GLY A 19 1.25 5.84 14.65
CA GLY A 19 2.26 5.20 13.81
C GLY A 19 2.13 3.70 13.63
N LEU A 20 1.04 3.08 14.11
CA LEU A 20 0.84 1.64 14.00
C LEU A 20 0.51 1.25 12.56
N ALA A 21 1.35 0.40 11.95
CA ALA A 21 1.24 0.04 10.54
C ALA A 21 -0.10 -0.59 10.19
N ASP A 22 -0.60 -1.54 11.01
CA ASP A 22 -1.88 -2.19 10.77
C ASP A 22 -3.04 -1.18 10.81
N ALA A 23 -3.01 -0.24 11.76
CA ALA A 23 -4.02 0.79 11.86
C ALA A 23 -3.94 1.78 10.69
N GLN A 24 -2.75 2.09 10.22
CA GLN A 24 -2.56 2.96 9.06
C GLN A 24 -3.20 2.37 7.81
N VAL A 25 -3.01 1.08 7.55
CA VAL A 25 -3.64 0.45 6.38
C VAL A 25 -5.15 0.36 6.55
N GLU A 26 -5.65 0.01 7.74
CA GLU A 26 -7.09 -0.04 8.00
C GLU A 26 -7.75 1.32 7.84
N TYR A 27 -7.16 2.35 8.45
CA TYR A 27 -7.71 3.70 8.35
C TYR A 27 -7.62 4.23 6.91
N GLY A 28 -6.55 3.87 6.20
CA GLY A 28 -6.42 4.17 4.79
C GLY A 28 -7.57 3.60 3.97
N VAL A 29 -7.98 2.35 4.24
CA VAL A 29 -9.14 1.73 3.57
C VAL A 29 -10.43 2.48 3.92
N MET A 30 -10.63 2.85 5.18
CA MET A 30 -11.80 3.62 5.61
C MET A 30 -11.87 4.96 4.90
N LEU A 31 -10.76 5.69 4.81
CA LEU A 31 -10.69 6.97 4.10
C LEU A 31 -10.90 6.81 2.60
N PHE A 32 -10.36 5.75 2.02
CA PHE A 32 -10.51 5.50 0.59
C PHE A 32 -11.98 5.26 0.21
N LYS A 33 -12.70 4.52 1.05
CA LYS A 33 -14.10 4.16 0.82
C LYS A 33 -15.12 5.11 1.44
N GLY A 34 -14.68 5.98 2.34
CA GLY A 34 -15.61 6.83 3.09
C GLY A 34 -16.44 6.06 4.11
N GLN A 35 -15.82 5.13 4.84
CA GLN A 35 -16.50 4.29 5.84
C GLN A 35 -16.30 4.85 7.24
N GLY A 36 -17.34 5.45 7.81
CA GLY A 36 -17.29 6.05 9.14
C GLY A 36 -16.52 7.36 9.20
N VAL A 37 -16.00 7.82 8.07
CA VAL A 37 -15.22 9.05 7.92
C VAL A 37 -15.41 9.53 6.48
N ALA A 38 -15.30 10.84 6.24
CA ALA A 38 -15.41 11.39 4.89
C ALA A 38 -14.31 10.81 4.00
N ALA A 39 -14.67 10.41 2.78
CA ALA A 39 -13.73 9.85 1.82
C ALA A 39 -12.60 10.85 1.51
N ASP A 40 -11.36 10.36 1.53
CA ASP A 40 -10.18 11.16 1.22
C ASP A 40 -9.11 10.24 0.64
N GLU A 41 -9.09 10.12 -0.68
CA GLU A 41 -8.17 9.21 -1.38
C GLU A 41 -6.71 9.64 -1.23
N ALA A 42 -6.44 10.94 -1.21
CA ALA A 42 -5.08 11.45 -1.07
C ALA A 42 -4.49 11.10 0.30
N ARG A 43 -5.28 11.26 1.35
CA ARG A 43 -4.86 10.89 2.71
C ARG A 43 -4.71 9.38 2.85
N ALA A 44 -5.62 8.62 2.22
CA ALA A 44 -5.53 7.16 2.19
C ALA A 44 -4.22 6.70 1.55
N ALA A 45 -3.84 7.28 0.41
CA ALA A 45 -2.60 6.96 -0.28
C ALA A 45 -1.38 7.22 0.60
N LYS A 46 -1.38 8.34 1.32
CA LYS A 46 -0.30 8.69 2.25
C LYS A 46 -0.16 7.65 3.37
N LEU A 47 -1.28 7.22 3.94
CA LEU A 47 -1.30 6.20 5.00
C LEU A 47 -0.84 4.84 4.49
N PHE A 48 -1.26 4.44 3.29
CA PHE A 48 -0.78 3.21 2.67
C PHE A 48 0.73 3.25 2.48
N ARG A 49 1.27 4.40 2.05
CA ARG A 49 2.72 4.54 1.89
C ARG A 49 3.45 4.44 3.22
N LEU A 50 2.96 5.12 4.26
CA LEU A 50 3.58 5.05 5.59
C LEU A 50 3.60 3.61 6.12
N SER A 51 2.49 2.90 5.98
CA SER A 51 2.38 1.51 6.42
C SER A 51 3.26 0.58 5.57
N ALA A 52 3.26 0.77 4.25
CA ALA A 52 4.09 -0.01 3.32
C ALA A 52 5.58 0.15 3.63
N GLU A 53 6.01 1.36 3.95
CA GLU A 53 7.41 1.65 4.33
C GLU A 53 7.79 0.98 5.66
N GLN A 54 6.83 0.69 6.52
CA GLN A 54 7.05 -0.09 7.73
C GLN A 54 7.11 -1.60 7.49
N GLY A 55 6.85 -2.04 6.26
CA GLY A 55 6.90 -3.45 5.89
C GLY A 55 5.55 -4.17 5.94
N ASN A 56 4.44 -3.45 6.08
CA ASN A 56 3.12 -4.07 6.05
C ASN A 56 2.77 -4.52 4.62
N ALA A 57 2.63 -5.83 4.43
CA ALA A 57 2.43 -6.41 3.10
C ALA A 57 1.07 -6.04 2.49
N VAL A 58 0.03 -5.90 3.30
CA VAL A 58 -1.28 -5.48 2.81
C VAL A 58 -1.22 -4.04 2.30
N ALA A 59 -0.54 -3.16 3.04
CA ALA A 59 -0.33 -1.77 2.62
C ALA A 59 0.49 -1.70 1.33
N GLN A 60 1.52 -2.53 1.21
CA GLN A 60 2.33 -2.62 -0.01
C GLN A 60 1.47 -3.01 -1.21
N ASN A 61 0.57 -3.97 -1.03
CA ASN A 61 -0.38 -4.36 -2.06
C ASN A 61 -1.31 -3.20 -2.45
N ARG A 62 -1.87 -2.50 -1.47
CA ARG A 62 -2.76 -1.36 -1.71
C ARG A 62 -2.02 -0.24 -2.47
N LEU A 63 -0.80 0.06 -2.03
CA LEU A 63 0.02 1.08 -2.67
C LEU A 63 0.36 0.69 -4.12
N ALA A 64 0.71 -0.58 -4.35
CA ALA A 64 0.97 -1.09 -5.69
C ALA A 64 -0.24 -0.89 -6.62
N ARG A 65 -1.45 -1.15 -6.13
CA ARG A 65 -2.67 -0.94 -6.91
C ARG A 65 -2.89 0.53 -7.26
N LEU A 66 -2.59 1.44 -6.34
CA LEU A 66 -2.70 2.88 -6.62
C LEU A 66 -1.77 3.29 -7.75
N TYR A 67 -0.52 2.82 -7.73
CA TYR A 67 0.44 3.11 -8.80
C TYR A 67 0.05 2.44 -10.12
N ALA A 68 -0.49 1.24 -10.08
CA ALA A 68 -0.92 0.53 -11.29
C ALA A 68 -2.07 1.26 -11.99
N ASN A 69 -2.98 1.83 -11.21
CA ASN A 69 -4.22 2.46 -11.72
C ASN A 69 -4.14 3.98 -11.80
N GLY A 70 -3.09 4.59 -11.28
CA GLY A 70 -2.98 6.05 -11.25
C GLY A 70 -4.05 6.72 -10.40
N VAL A 71 -4.41 6.12 -9.26
CA VAL A 71 -5.40 6.67 -8.33
C VAL A 71 -4.68 7.31 -7.16
N ALA A 72 -4.94 8.59 -6.92
CA ALA A 72 -4.34 9.41 -5.85
C ALA A 72 -2.82 9.57 -5.98
N VAL A 73 -2.19 8.92 -6.93
CA VAL A 73 -0.76 9.02 -7.27
C VAL A 73 -0.64 8.97 -8.78
N LYS A 74 0.47 9.46 -9.32
CA LYS A 74 0.74 9.33 -10.75
C LYS A 74 0.99 7.85 -11.07
N ALA A 75 0.36 7.33 -12.12
CA ALA A 75 0.55 5.95 -12.56
C ALA A 75 2.02 5.68 -12.83
N ASP A 76 2.53 4.58 -12.27
CA ASP A 76 3.92 4.16 -12.43
C ASP A 76 4.00 2.64 -12.34
N PRO A 77 4.06 1.95 -13.49
CA PRO A 77 4.09 0.47 -13.48
C PRO A 77 5.32 -0.12 -12.80
N VAL A 78 6.46 0.58 -12.82
CA VAL A 78 7.69 0.11 -12.16
C VAL A 78 7.52 0.16 -10.64
N LEU A 79 6.96 1.26 -10.10
CA LEU A 79 6.67 1.36 -8.67
C LEU A 79 5.58 0.37 -8.25
N ALA A 80 4.56 0.17 -9.09
CA ALA A 80 3.54 -0.84 -8.83
C ALA A 80 4.18 -2.22 -8.70
N ALA A 81 5.08 -2.57 -9.61
CA ALA A 81 5.78 -3.86 -9.60
C ALA A 81 6.70 -3.98 -8.38
N LYS A 82 7.42 -2.92 -8.02
CA LYS A 82 8.27 -2.90 -6.82
C LYS A 82 7.48 -3.32 -5.58
N TRP A 83 6.38 -2.62 -5.32
CA TRP A 83 5.58 -2.88 -4.12
C TRP A 83 4.85 -4.21 -4.19
N HIS A 84 4.42 -4.62 -5.39
CA HIS A 84 3.82 -5.94 -5.58
C HIS A 84 4.81 -7.07 -5.28
N LEU A 85 6.04 -6.96 -5.75
CA LEU A 85 7.08 -7.97 -5.48
C LEU A 85 7.34 -8.10 -3.98
N LEU A 86 7.39 -6.98 -3.26
CA LEU A 86 7.57 -6.98 -1.81
C LEU A 86 6.39 -7.64 -1.09
N ALA A 87 5.16 -7.27 -1.46
CA ALA A 87 3.95 -7.84 -0.85
C ALA A 87 3.86 -9.34 -1.12
N ARG A 88 4.15 -9.76 -2.37
CA ARG A 88 4.10 -11.16 -2.77
C ARG A 88 5.11 -12.00 -2.00
N ALA A 89 6.29 -11.48 -1.76
CA ALA A 89 7.31 -12.18 -0.97
C ALA A 89 6.86 -12.44 0.46
N ASP A 90 5.98 -11.59 1.01
CA ASP A 90 5.41 -11.74 2.33
C ASP A 90 4.03 -12.41 2.32
N GLY A 91 3.67 -13.05 1.21
CA GLY A 91 2.47 -13.89 1.13
C GLY A 91 1.21 -13.22 0.63
N VAL A 92 1.26 -11.98 0.18
CA VAL A 92 0.09 -11.30 -0.37
C VAL A 92 0.07 -11.45 -1.90
N SER A 93 -0.84 -12.29 -2.39
CA SER A 93 -1.02 -12.55 -3.82
C SER A 93 -1.96 -11.53 -4.46
N ASP A 94 -1.71 -11.20 -5.72
CA ASP A 94 -2.59 -10.32 -6.48
C ASP A 94 -2.44 -10.59 -7.98
N PHE A 95 -3.42 -11.29 -8.53
CA PHE A 95 -3.39 -11.70 -9.94
C PHE A 95 -3.35 -10.49 -10.89
N SER A 96 -4.09 -9.43 -10.58
CA SER A 96 -4.10 -8.21 -11.40
C SER A 96 -2.72 -7.57 -11.48
N LEU A 97 -2.00 -7.56 -10.37
CA LEU A 97 -0.63 -7.01 -10.32
C LEU A 97 0.38 -7.95 -10.96
N ASP A 98 0.16 -9.26 -10.93
CA ASP A 98 0.98 -10.21 -11.69
C ASP A 98 0.89 -9.92 -13.18
N ILE A 99 -0.30 -9.54 -13.66
CA ILE A 99 -0.49 -9.14 -15.06
C ILE A 99 0.32 -7.86 -15.37
N VAL A 100 0.26 -6.86 -14.49
CA VAL A 100 1.05 -5.63 -14.64
C VAL A 100 2.55 -5.98 -14.75
N LEU A 101 3.03 -6.83 -13.86
CA LEU A 101 4.43 -7.27 -13.86
C LEU A 101 4.80 -7.96 -15.17
N SER A 102 3.91 -8.81 -15.69
CA SER A 102 4.16 -9.56 -16.94
C SER A 102 4.26 -8.66 -18.17
N LYS A 103 3.68 -7.48 -18.12
CA LYS A 103 3.69 -6.52 -19.24
C LYS A 103 4.89 -5.58 -19.24
N LEU A 104 5.69 -5.60 -18.19
CA LEU A 104 6.89 -4.77 -18.13
C LEU A 104 7.94 -5.25 -19.12
N THR A 105 8.70 -4.31 -19.69
CA THR A 105 9.88 -4.67 -20.47
C THR A 105 10.93 -5.29 -19.54
N PRO A 106 11.91 -6.04 -20.08
CA PRO A 106 13.00 -6.57 -19.25
C PRO A 106 13.72 -5.49 -18.45
N GLU A 107 13.92 -4.30 -19.02
CA GLU A 107 14.57 -3.18 -18.35
C GLU A 107 13.71 -2.64 -17.21
N GLU A 108 12.42 -2.49 -17.43
CA GLU A 108 11.47 -2.03 -16.39
C GLU A 108 11.38 -3.04 -15.25
N ARG A 109 11.33 -4.33 -15.61
CA ARG A 109 11.28 -5.40 -14.61
C ARG A 109 12.54 -5.41 -13.76
N ALA A 110 13.71 -5.25 -14.37
CA ALA A 110 14.99 -5.17 -13.67
C ALA A 110 15.00 -3.99 -12.70
N LYS A 111 14.48 -2.84 -13.12
CA LYS A 111 14.38 -1.66 -12.23
C LYS A 111 13.48 -1.93 -11.03
N ALA A 112 12.34 -2.59 -11.25
CA ALA A 112 11.41 -2.93 -10.17
C ALA A 112 12.05 -3.89 -9.17
N GLU A 113 12.72 -4.92 -9.67
CA GLU A 113 13.41 -5.92 -8.84
C GLU A 113 14.54 -5.27 -8.03
N GLU A 114 15.32 -4.41 -8.68
CA GLU A 114 16.39 -3.66 -8.00
C GLU A 114 15.83 -2.74 -6.92
N ALA A 115 14.77 -2.01 -7.22
CA ALA A 115 14.13 -1.12 -6.25
C ALA A 115 13.60 -1.90 -5.04
N ALA A 116 13.01 -3.08 -5.25
CA ALA A 116 12.54 -3.94 -4.17
C ALA A 116 13.70 -4.43 -3.30
N GLU A 117 14.79 -4.86 -3.94
CA GLU A 117 15.97 -5.34 -3.24
C GLU A 117 16.64 -4.22 -2.44
N ASN A 118 16.77 -3.04 -3.01
CA ASN A 118 17.33 -1.87 -2.32
C ASN A 118 16.49 -1.50 -1.10
N TRP A 119 15.18 -1.58 -1.22
CA TRP A 119 14.29 -1.30 -0.09
C TRP A 119 14.52 -2.28 1.06
N ARG A 120 14.63 -3.58 0.76
CA ARG A 120 14.93 -4.62 1.76
C ARG A 120 16.28 -4.39 2.42
N SER A 121 17.29 -4.10 1.61
CA SER A 121 18.66 -3.89 2.12
C SER A 121 18.74 -2.71 3.07
N GLN A 122 18.05 -1.62 2.76
CA GLN A 122 17.98 -0.43 3.61
C GLN A 122 17.33 -0.75 4.95
N ARG A 123 16.26 -1.53 4.95
CA ARG A 123 15.59 -1.93 6.20
C ARG A 123 16.48 -2.79 7.09
N LEU A 124 17.23 -3.70 6.48
CA LEU A 124 18.11 -4.61 7.24
C LEU A 124 19.31 -3.90 7.86
N SER A 125 19.71 -2.75 7.32
CA SER A 125 20.85 -1.99 7.82
C SER A 125 20.46 -0.96 8.88
N GLU A 126 19.18 -0.81 9.19
CA GLU A 126 18.68 0.12 10.22
C GLU A 126 18.77 -0.46 11.62
#